data_828c5b03ad2a267a2bb314f543315889
#
_entry.id   828c5b03ad2a267a2bb314f543315889
#
_cell.length_a   1.000
_cell.length_b   1.000
_cell.length_c   1.000
_cell.angle_alpha   90.00
_cell.angle_beta   90.00
_cell.angle_gamma   90.00
#
_symmetry.space_group_name_H-M   'P 1'
#
loop_
_entity.id
_entity.type
_entity.pdbx_description
1 polymer ?
#
loop_
_entity_poly.entity_id
_entity_poly.type
_entity_poly.pdbx_seq_one_letter_code
_entity_poly.pdbx_strand_id
1 'polypeptide(L)'
;NQVSLPPAQLEDLNLIRNEWAKIIRSAGGSARACFRDTVVEPGGEGCLTIVFLDSMSYDMGRRPTVIGQLEQLVQANYGKSIYFKTRLAGRGERLDTIYVTKEDLEDKIHMDITYED
;
A
#
# COMPACT_ATOMS: atom_id res chain seq x y z
N ASN A 1 -15.11 -20.53 16.52
CA ASN A 1 -14.95 -19.47 16.67
C ASN A 1 -13.91 -18.84 15.95
N GLN A 2 -13.79 -17.63 15.81
CA GLN A 2 -12.88 -16.99 15.05
C GLN A 2 -11.83 -16.47 15.81
N VAL A 3 -10.64 -16.53 15.34
CA VAL A 3 -9.50 -15.95 15.96
C VAL A 3 -9.24 -14.66 15.26
N SER A 4 -9.39 -13.58 15.99
CA SER A 4 -9.11 -12.27 15.41
C SER A 4 -7.65 -11.99 15.48
N LEU A 5 -7.09 -11.53 14.40
CA LEU A 5 -5.71 -11.10 14.40
C LEU A 5 -5.61 -9.73 15.06
N PRO A 6 -4.51 -9.46 15.74
CA PRO A 6 -4.34 -8.12 16.30
C PRO A 6 -4.22 -7.08 15.18
N PRO A 7 -4.68 -5.88 15.42
CA PRO A 7 -4.62 -4.86 14.37
C PRO A 7 -3.18 -4.48 14.08
N ALA A 8 -2.91 -4.16 12.83
CA ALA A 8 -1.58 -3.73 12.42
C ALA A 8 -1.29 -2.36 13.01
N GLN A 9 -0.10 -2.23 13.57
CA GLN A 9 0.35 -0.97 14.12
C GLN A 9 1.20 -0.23 13.10
N LEU A 10 1.59 0.97 13.42
CA LEU A 10 2.36 1.78 12.50
C LEU A 10 3.62 1.06 12.02
N GLU A 11 4.32 0.41 12.91
CA GLU A 11 5.53 -0.28 12.51
C GLU A 11 5.24 -1.45 11.60
N ASP A 12 4.09 -2.10 11.79
CA ASP A 12 3.70 -3.17 10.89
C ASP A 12 3.40 -2.62 9.51
N LEU A 13 2.74 -1.50 9.45
CA LEU A 13 2.41 -0.87 8.18
C LEU A 13 3.67 -0.43 7.45
N ASN A 14 4.64 0.10 8.18
CA ASN A 14 5.89 0.51 7.58
C ASN A 14 6.66 -0.68 7.04
N LEU A 15 6.64 -1.79 7.76
CA LEU A 15 7.32 -2.99 7.29
C LEU A 15 6.69 -3.48 5.99
N ILE A 16 5.37 -3.53 5.96
CA ILE A 16 4.66 -3.98 4.77
C ILE A 16 4.99 -3.06 3.59
N ARG A 17 5.01 -1.76 3.84
CA ARG A 17 5.32 -0.81 2.78
C ARG A 17 6.74 -1.02 2.26
N ASN A 18 7.68 -1.23 3.16
CA ASN A 18 9.05 -1.44 2.75
C ASN A 18 9.24 -2.73 1.98
N GLU A 19 8.42 -3.73 2.26
CA GLU A 19 8.52 -5.01 1.59
C GLU A 19 7.49 -5.19 0.49
N TRP A 20 6.84 -4.12 0.09
CA TRP A 20 5.72 -4.22 -0.84
C TRP A 20 6.07 -4.96 -2.13
N ALA A 21 7.19 -4.61 -2.75
CA ALA A 21 7.58 -5.26 -4.00
C ALA A 21 7.77 -6.76 -3.79
N LYS A 22 8.36 -7.12 -2.66
CA LYS A 22 8.58 -8.53 -2.36
C LYS A 22 7.26 -9.25 -2.15
N ILE A 23 6.33 -8.61 -1.44
CA ILE A 23 5.02 -9.20 -1.21
C ILE A 23 4.32 -9.45 -2.54
N ILE A 24 4.35 -8.46 -3.43
CA ILE A 24 3.67 -8.59 -4.70
C ILE A 24 4.33 -9.67 -5.56
N ARG A 25 5.64 -9.78 -5.52
CA ARG A 25 6.30 -10.82 -6.28
C ARG A 25 5.94 -12.21 -5.78
N SER A 26 5.62 -12.33 -4.50
CA SER A 26 5.25 -13.64 -3.96
C SER A 26 3.78 -13.96 -4.20
N ALA A 27 2.98 -12.97 -4.57
CA ALA A 27 1.59 -13.21 -4.90
C ALA A 27 1.52 -13.86 -6.26
N GLY A 28 0.57 -14.72 -6.47
CA GLY A 28 0.51 -15.40 -7.74
C GLY A 28 -0.47 -14.76 -8.68
N GLY A 29 -0.37 -15.13 -9.91
CA GLY A 29 -1.42 -14.94 -10.89
C GLY A 29 -1.83 -13.50 -11.11
N SER A 30 -3.12 -13.28 -11.09
CA SER A 30 -3.65 -11.98 -11.43
C SER A 30 -3.34 -10.92 -10.40
N ALA A 31 -3.20 -11.32 -9.15
CA ALA A 31 -2.85 -10.34 -8.12
C ALA A 31 -1.49 -9.73 -8.42
N ARG A 32 -0.53 -10.56 -8.80
CA ARG A 32 0.79 -10.06 -9.13
C ARG A 32 0.73 -9.09 -10.30
N ALA A 33 -0.05 -9.44 -11.31
CA ALA A 33 -0.17 -8.59 -12.48
C ALA A 33 -0.82 -7.25 -12.15
N CYS A 34 -1.85 -7.28 -11.31
CA CYS A 34 -2.57 -6.06 -10.97
C CYS A 34 -1.76 -5.11 -10.11
N PHE A 35 -0.96 -5.65 -9.19
CA PHE A 35 -0.29 -4.82 -8.20
C PHE A 35 1.19 -4.58 -8.48
N ARG A 36 1.68 -5.03 -9.60
CA ARG A 36 3.10 -5.01 -9.87
C ARG A 36 3.73 -3.62 -9.79
N ASP A 37 3.05 -2.63 -10.32
CA ASP A 37 3.61 -1.29 -10.38
C ASP A 37 2.96 -0.35 -9.37
N THR A 38 2.41 -0.89 -8.32
CA THR A 38 1.76 -0.07 -7.31
C THR A 38 2.71 0.24 -6.18
N VAL A 39 2.33 1.25 -5.39
CA VAL A 39 3.01 1.54 -4.14
C VAL A 39 1.92 1.69 -3.10
N VAL A 40 2.30 1.71 -1.83
CA VAL A 40 1.32 1.88 -0.76
C VAL A 40 1.70 3.08 0.08
N GLU A 41 0.70 3.72 0.61
CA GLU A 41 0.87 4.87 1.48
C GLU A 41 -0.05 4.70 2.68
N PRO A 42 0.17 5.44 3.76
CA PRO A 42 -0.69 5.30 4.93
C PRO A 42 -2.13 5.57 4.56
N GLY A 43 -3.02 4.74 5.08
CA GLY A 43 -4.44 4.87 4.77
C GLY A 43 -5.31 4.95 6.00
N GLY A 44 -4.70 5.11 7.16
CA GLY A 44 -5.45 5.15 8.40
C GLY A 44 -5.01 4.02 9.30
N GLU A 45 -5.67 3.93 10.43
CA GLU A 45 -5.32 2.96 11.43
C GLU A 45 -5.55 1.55 10.89
N GLY A 46 -4.49 0.75 10.88
CA GLY A 46 -4.58 -0.62 10.38
C GLY A 46 -4.84 -0.71 8.89
N CYS A 47 -4.55 0.36 8.15
CA CYS A 47 -4.93 0.42 6.75
C CYS A 47 -3.83 1.05 5.92
N LEU A 48 -3.63 0.51 4.72
CA LEU A 48 -2.74 1.10 3.74
C LEU A 48 -3.53 1.35 2.47
N THR A 49 -3.20 2.42 1.77
CA THR A 49 -3.83 2.73 0.50
C THR A 49 -2.91 2.30 -0.62
N ILE A 50 -3.42 1.49 -1.52
CA ILE A 50 -2.68 1.06 -2.70
C ILE A 50 -2.88 2.08 -3.79
N VAL A 51 -1.79 2.60 -4.32
CA VAL A 51 -1.84 3.63 -5.35
C VAL A 51 -1.50 2.98 -6.68
N PHE A 52 -2.42 3.06 -7.62
CA PHE A 52 -2.25 2.47 -8.93
C PHE A 52 -1.81 3.53 -9.92
N LEU A 53 -0.98 3.12 -10.87
CA LEU A 53 -0.48 4.04 -11.87
C LEU A 53 -1.41 4.21 -13.05
N ASP A 54 -2.16 3.20 -13.39
CA ASP A 54 -3.03 3.27 -14.55
C ASP A 54 -4.42 2.80 -14.20
N SER A 55 -5.38 3.26 -14.98
CA SER A 55 -6.79 3.01 -14.66
C SER A 55 -7.17 1.54 -14.85
N MET A 56 -6.53 0.86 -15.79
CA MET A 56 -6.88 -0.53 -16.01
C MET A 56 -6.51 -1.39 -14.81
N SER A 57 -5.29 -1.22 -14.30
CA SER A 57 -4.87 -1.95 -13.11
C SER A 57 -5.72 -1.56 -11.91
N TYR A 58 -6.08 -0.29 -11.81
CA TYR A 58 -6.91 0.18 -10.74
C TYR A 58 -8.29 -0.49 -10.78
N ASP A 59 -8.90 -0.53 -11.96
CA ASP A 59 -10.23 -1.13 -12.09
C ASP A 59 -10.22 -2.60 -11.74
N MET A 60 -9.15 -3.30 -12.09
CA MET A 60 -9.07 -4.71 -11.81
C MET A 60 -8.66 -4.98 -10.38
N GLY A 61 -7.68 -4.23 -9.88
CA GLY A 61 -7.12 -4.48 -8.57
C GLY A 61 -8.02 -4.09 -7.42
N ARG A 62 -8.94 -3.17 -7.63
CA ARG A 62 -9.81 -2.73 -6.54
C ARG A 62 -11.02 -3.62 -6.33
N ARG A 63 -11.16 -4.66 -7.14
CA ARG A 63 -12.29 -5.57 -6.97
C ARG A 63 -12.19 -6.27 -5.63
N PRO A 64 -13.32 -6.42 -4.94
CA PRO A 64 -13.27 -7.02 -3.60
C PRO A 64 -12.62 -8.39 -3.54
N THR A 65 -12.79 -9.21 -4.58
CA THR A 65 -12.17 -10.54 -4.57
C THR A 65 -10.65 -10.42 -4.67
N VAL A 66 -10.16 -9.49 -5.46
CA VAL A 66 -8.72 -9.32 -5.64
C VAL A 66 -8.10 -8.72 -4.39
N ILE A 67 -8.74 -7.68 -3.85
CA ILE A 67 -8.27 -7.06 -2.62
C ILE A 67 -8.32 -8.06 -1.48
N GLY A 68 -9.37 -8.87 -1.41
CA GLY A 68 -9.48 -9.87 -0.35
C GLY A 68 -8.36 -10.89 -0.40
N GLN A 69 -7.97 -11.31 -1.59
CA GLN A 69 -6.86 -12.25 -1.71
C GLN A 69 -5.56 -11.62 -1.23
N LEU A 70 -5.35 -10.36 -1.56
CA LEU A 70 -4.15 -9.67 -1.13
C LEU A 70 -4.14 -9.50 0.39
N GLU A 71 -5.28 -9.14 0.96
CA GLU A 71 -5.37 -8.99 2.40
C GLU A 71 -5.07 -10.29 3.11
N GLN A 72 -5.61 -11.39 2.59
CA GLN A 72 -5.35 -12.68 3.19
C GLN A 72 -3.88 -13.05 3.13
N LEU A 73 -3.25 -12.77 2.01
CA LEU A 73 -1.83 -13.05 1.85
C LEU A 73 -1.00 -12.26 2.86
N VAL A 74 -1.28 -10.98 2.98
CA VAL A 74 -0.51 -10.14 3.88
C VAL A 74 -0.78 -10.51 5.32
N GLN A 75 -2.04 -10.77 5.66
CA GLN A 75 -2.38 -11.14 7.03
C GLN A 75 -1.73 -12.45 7.41
N ALA A 76 -1.66 -13.39 6.49
CA ALA A 76 -1.03 -14.67 6.77
C ALA A 76 0.48 -14.51 6.97
N ASN A 77 1.09 -13.62 6.20
CA ASN A 77 2.53 -13.44 6.30
C ASN A 77 2.96 -12.68 7.54
N TYR A 78 2.15 -11.74 7.99
CA TYR A 78 2.55 -10.86 9.07
C TYR A 78 1.77 -11.09 10.37
N GLY A 79 0.71 -11.88 10.32
CA GLY A 79 -0.06 -12.17 11.51
C GLY A 79 -0.78 -10.98 12.11
N LYS A 80 -1.14 -10.02 11.25
CA LYS A 80 -1.83 -8.84 11.72
C LYS A 80 -3.04 -8.56 10.86
N SER A 81 -4.05 -7.96 11.48
CA SER A 81 -5.23 -7.54 10.77
C SER A 81 -4.93 -6.26 10.04
N ILE A 82 -5.06 -6.28 8.73
CA ILE A 82 -4.74 -5.12 7.93
C ILE A 82 -5.72 -5.07 6.77
N TYR A 83 -6.08 -3.86 6.39
CA TYR A 83 -7.01 -3.64 5.29
C TYR A 83 -6.40 -2.70 4.28
N PHE A 84 -6.86 -2.79 3.05
CA PHE A 84 -6.34 -1.97 1.98
C PHE A 84 -7.43 -1.11 1.38
N LYS A 85 -7.10 0.14 1.13
CA LYS A 85 -7.89 1.02 0.32
C LYS A 85 -7.17 1.16 -1.01
N THR A 86 -7.86 1.69 -2.01
CA THR A 86 -7.25 1.85 -3.32
C THR A 86 -7.49 3.25 -3.82
N ARG A 87 -6.56 3.75 -4.62
CA ARG A 87 -6.76 4.99 -5.34
C ARG A 87 -5.91 4.99 -6.60
N LEU A 88 -6.27 5.82 -7.53
CA LEU A 88 -5.52 5.98 -8.76
C LEU A 88 -4.65 7.21 -8.63
N ALA A 89 -3.42 7.11 -9.05
CA ALA A 89 -2.49 8.24 -8.96
C ALA A 89 -3.01 9.39 -9.80
N GLY A 90 -2.84 10.59 -9.27
CA GLY A 90 -3.27 11.78 -9.99
C GLY A 90 -2.35 12.07 -11.15
N ARG A 91 -2.87 12.85 -12.10
CA ARG A 91 -2.08 13.20 -13.25
C ARG A 91 -0.86 14.00 -12.80
N GLY A 92 0.30 13.58 -13.21
CA GLY A 92 1.52 14.24 -12.81
C GLY A 92 2.00 13.94 -11.41
N GLU A 93 1.31 13.07 -10.70
CA GLU A 93 1.71 12.72 -9.35
C GLU A 93 3.00 11.92 -9.39
N ARG A 94 3.89 12.23 -8.48
CA ARG A 94 5.18 11.55 -8.43
C ARG A 94 5.13 10.45 -7.40
N LEU A 95 5.13 9.23 -7.87
CA LEU A 95 5.03 8.10 -6.97
C LEU A 95 6.30 7.87 -6.17
N ASP A 96 7.42 8.32 -6.68
CA ASP A 96 8.65 8.13 -5.95
C ASP A 96 8.65 8.90 -4.64
N THR A 97 7.73 9.83 -4.45
CA THR A 97 7.64 10.53 -3.18
C THR A 97 6.64 9.88 -2.25
N ILE A 98 5.88 8.91 -2.74
CA ILE A 98 4.85 8.29 -1.91
C ILE A 98 5.42 7.22 -1.02
N TYR A 99 6.42 6.49 -1.48
CA TYR A 99 6.92 5.39 -0.70
C TYR A 99 8.24 5.69 -0.02
N VAL A 100 8.60 6.97 0.11
CA VAL A 100 9.78 7.30 0.88
C VAL A 100 9.48 7.05 2.34
N THR A 101 10.52 7.03 3.13
CA THR A 101 10.37 6.73 4.53
C THR A 101 9.61 7.84 5.23
N LYS A 102 9.15 7.53 6.43
CA LYS A 102 8.45 8.51 7.19
C LYS A 102 9.31 9.74 7.42
N GLU A 103 10.58 9.54 7.68
CA GLU A 103 11.47 10.67 7.88
C GLU A 103 11.57 11.51 6.64
N ASP A 104 11.64 10.86 5.50
CA ASP A 104 11.72 11.61 4.26
C ASP A 104 10.46 12.41 4.03
N LEU A 105 9.32 11.85 4.38
CA LEU A 105 8.09 12.58 4.24
C LEU A 105 8.05 13.79 5.14
N GLU A 106 8.52 13.66 6.35
CA GLU A 106 8.54 14.77 7.27
C GLU A 106 9.48 15.86 6.79
N ASP A 107 10.63 15.47 6.31
CA ASP A 107 11.57 16.43 5.76
C ASP A 107 10.97 17.12 4.56
N LYS A 108 10.30 16.36 3.73
CA LYS A 108 9.71 16.91 2.56
C LYS A 108 8.63 17.92 2.89
N ILE A 109 7.87 17.68 3.92
CA ILE A 109 6.87 18.63 4.35
C ILE A 109 7.54 19.94 4.75
N HIS A 110 8.62 19.84 5.50
CA HIS A 110 9.34 21.05 5.88
C HIS A 110 9.90 21.76 4.67
N MET A 111 10.42 21.02 3.74
CA MET A 111 11.00 21.63 2.57
C MET A 111 9.96 22.22 1.66
N ASP A 112 8.81 21.62 1.60
CA ASP A 112 7.77 22.18 0.80
C ASP A 112 7.38 23.53 1.26
N ILE A 113 7.42 23.74 2.55
CA ILE A 113 7.13 25.03 3.05
C ILE A 113 8.12 26.02 2.55
N THR A 114 9.36 25.58 2.37
CA THR A 114 10.34 26.50 1.94
C THR A 114 10.49 26.54 0.48
N TYR A 115 10.47 25.41 -0.21
CA TYR A 115 10.90 25.54 -1.54
C TYR A 115 9.86 25.27 -2.50
N GLU A 116 8.67 25.15 -2.08
CA GLU A 116 7.81 24.99 -3.00
C GLU A 116 7.71 26.11 -3.77
N ASP A 117 8.39 26.88 -3.71
CA ASP A 117 8.49 27.88 -4.47
C ASP A 117 8.84 27.59 -5.67
#